data_97f53816548a0d97a8f27efaac58034b
#
_entry.id   97f53816548a0d97a8f27efaac58034b
#
_cell.length_a   1.000
_cell.length_b   1.000
_cell.length_c   1.000
_cell.angle_alpha   90.00
_cell.angle_beta   90.00
_cell.angle_gamma   90.00
#
_symmetry.space_group_name_H-M   'P 1'
#
loop_
_entity.id
_entity.type
_entity.pdbx_description
1 polymer ?
#
loop_
_entity_poly.entity_id
_entity_poly.type
_entity_poly.pdbx_seq_one_letter_code
_entity_poly.pdbx_strand_id
1 'polypeptide(L)'
;MVLPATGGKTLFVFDHTLRSDSPQIRDRYSIREAAAIAHNDYTDASARKRIKDLMPATQTNTLFKSRFAIVNVWRSIAGPVITSPLTCCDAQTVTEDEIHASERRAKGRIGELELVSYSPKHRWYYYPEMTKNEVLMIKTYDSESKIRAKRSVHTAFKNRLAPENAQPRQSIETRMFVFF
;
A
#
# COMPACT_ATOMS: atom_id res chain seq x y z
N MET A 1 -10.76 14.42 -1.50
CA MET A 1 -9.59 13.99 -2.30
C MET A 1 -9.79 12.59 -2.89
N VAL A 2 -9.95 11.52 -2.10
CA VAL A 2 -9.99 10.13 -2.63
C VAL A 2 -11.21 9.88 -3.53
N LEU A 3 -12.42 10.18 -3.08
CA LEU A 3 -13.64 9.94 -3.88
C LEU A 3 -13.62 10.63 -5.26
N PRO A 4 -13.30 11.93 -5.38
CA PRO A 4 -13.20 12.55 -6.70
C PRO A 4 -12.11 11.93 -7.59
N ALA A 5 -10.98 11.51 -7.01
CA ALA A 5 -9.88 10.92 -7.78
C ALA A 5 -10.15 9.49 -8.24
N THR A 6 -11.01 8.73 -7.52
CA THR A 6 -11.31 7.33 -7.83
C THR A 6 -12.64 7.15 -8.56
N GLY A 7 -13.54 8.12 -8.49
CA GLY A 7 -14.93 7.99 -8.93
C GLY A 7 -15.79 7.16 -7.97
N GLY A 8 -15.31 6.87 -6.78
CA GLY A 8 -16.07 6.14 -5.77
C GLY A 8 -17.20 6.96 -5.18
N LYS A 9 -18.25 6.29 -4.72
CA LYS A 9 -19.41 6.91 -4.04
C LYS A 9 -19.21 7.06 -2.54
N THR A 10 -18.66 6.02 -1.92
CA THR A 10 -18.41 6.00 -0.46
C THR A 10 -17.05 5.41 -0.16
N LEU A 11 -16.50 5.75 0.99
CA LEU A 11 -15.27 5.17 1.50
C LEU A 11 -15.39 4.78 2.98
N PHE A 12 -14.59 3.81 3.40
CA PHE A 12 -14.46 3.41 4.79
C PHE A 12 -12.97 3.25 5.14
N VAL A 13 -12.47 4.13 6.02
CA VAL A 13 -11.10 4.06 6.53
C VAL A 13 -11.01 2.98 7.59
N PHE A 14 -10.04 2.07 7.48
CA PHE A 14 -9.95 0.93 8.41
C PHE A 14 -8.56 0.72 9.04
N ASP A 15 -7.54 1.41 8.57
CA ASP A 15 -6.19 1.24 9.12
C ASP A 15 -5.32 2.49 8.92
N HIS A 16 -4.42 2.70 9.88
CA HIS A 16 -3.35 3.69 9.80
C HIS A 16 -2.04 3.02 10.20
N THR A 17 -1.04 3.11 9.35
CA THR A 17 0.29 2.54 9.62
C THR A 17 1.34 3.63 9.60
N LEU A 18 2.04 3.80 10.72
CA LEU A 18 3.22 4.66 10.83
C LEU A 18 4.47 3.84 10.53
N ARG A 19 5.44 4.47 9.85
CA ARG A 19 6.77 3.89 9.60
C ARG A 19 7.85 4.95 9.77
N SER A 20 9.02 4.51 10.23
CA SER A 20 10.19 5.38 10.35
C SER A 20 11.48 4.64 10.05
N ASP A 21 12.45 5.33 9.43
CA ASP A 21 13.82 4.83 9.26
C ASP A 21 14.68 5.06 10.52
N SER A 22 14.26 5.96 11.44
CA SER A 22 14.94 6.20 12.70
C SER A 22 14.72 5.06 13.70
N PRO A 23 15.76 4.34 14.14
CA PRO A 23 15.63 3.33 15.19
C PRO A 23 15.02 3.90 16.47
N GLN A 24 15.45 5.08 16.91
CA GLN A 24 14.98 5.72 18.13
C GLN A 24 13.47 6.00 18.09
N ILE A 25 12.95 6.45 16.94
CA ILE A 25 11.52 6.69 16.76
C ILE A 25 10.75 5.36 16.73
N ARG A 26 11.30 4.34 16.05
CA ARG A 26 10.69 3.00 16.01
C ARG A 26 10.53 2.42 17.41
N ASP A 27 11.57 2.45 18.19
CA ASP A 27 11.59 1.91 19.56
C ASP A 27 10.65 2.68 20.48
N ARG A 28 10.70 4.02 20.41
CA ARG A 28 9.85 4.89 21.25
C ARG A 28 8.36 4.70 20.99
N TYR A 29 7.95 4.50 19.74
CA TYR A 29 6.53 4.46 19.36
C TYR A 29 6.07 3.07 18.89
N SER A 30 6.91 2.04 19.01
CA SER A 30 6.62 0.66 18.56
C SER A 30 6.12 0.60 17.11
N ILE A 31 6.72 1.41 16.24
CA ILE A 31 6.39 1.48 14.80
C ILE A 31 7.42 0.73 13.97
N ARG A 32 7.05 0.44 12.73
CA ARG A 32 7.89 -0.36 11.82
C ARG A 32 8.81 0.51 10.97
N GLU A 33 9.85 -0.13 10.43
CA GLU A 33 10.66 0.44 9.36
C GLU A 33 9.91 0.46 8.01
N ALA A 34 10.48 1.14 7.03
CA ALA A 34 10.02 1.09 5.65
C ALA A 34 10.01 -0.36 5.13
N ALA A 35 8.96 -0.74 4.38
CA ALA A 35 8.86 -2.08 3.80
C ALA A 35 9.78 -2.17 2.58
N ALA A 36 10.86 -2.97 2.69
CA ALA A 36 11.90 -3.11 1.67
C ALA A 36 11.74 -4.36 0.78
N ILE A 37 10.61 -5.05 0.87
CA ILE A 37 10.29 -6.21 0.03
C ILE A 37 9.21 -5.78 -0.97
N ALA A 38 9.40 -6.07 -2.26
CA ALA A 38 8.41 -5.80 -3.29
C ALA A 38 7.14 -6.62 -3.05
N HIS A 39 6.02 -5.94 -2.87
CA HIS A 39 4.76 -6.57 -2.50
C HIS A 39 3.55 -5.75 -2.98
N ASN A 40 2.41 -6.41 -2.99
CA ASN A 40 1.11 -5.79 -2.97
C ASN A 40 0.36 -6.23 -1.71
N ASP A 41 -0.41 -5.35 -1.09
CA ASP A 41 -0.96 -5.57 0.25
C ASP A 41 -2.02 -6.67 0.34
N TYR A 42 -2.70 -7.00 -0.77
CA TYR A 42 -3.87 -7.89 -0.76
C TYR A 42 -3.89 -8.84 -1.96
N THR A 43 -4.18 -10.12 -1.69
CA THR A 43 -4.73 -11.04 -2.68
C THR A 43 -6.23 -10.82 -2.83
N ASP A 44 -6.87 -11.40 -3.86
CA ASP A 44 -8.34 -11.36 -3.99
C ASP A 44 -9.04 -11.95 -2.75
N ALA A 45 -8.53 -13.08 -2.24
CA ALA A 45 -9.06 -13.73 -1.05
C ALA A 45 -8.94 -12.84 0.20
N SER A 46 -7.76 -12.25 0.44
CA SER A 46 -7.53 -11.44 1.63
C SER A 46 -8.25 -10.09 1.60
N ALA A 47 -8.43 -9.48 0.41
CA ALA A 47 -9.21 -8.26 0.25
C ALA A 47 -10.69 -8.49 0.60
N ARG A 48 -11.29 -9.57 0.08
CA ARG A 48 -12.68 -9.95 0.40
C ARG A 48 -12.83 -10.35 1.86
N LYS A 49 -11.86 -11.10 2.38
CA LYS A 49 -11.85 -11.44 3.82
C LYS A 49 -11.81 -10.18 4.68
N ARG A 50 -11.01 -9.17 4.30
CA ARG A 50 -10.89 -7.93 5.07
C ARG A 50 -12.20 -7.15 5.17
N ILE A 51 -13.03 -7.14 4.12
CA ILE A 51 -14.39 -6.58 4.20
C ILE A 51 -15.23 -7.35 5.20
N LYS A 52 -15.21 -8.69 5.13
CA LYS A 52 -15.98 -9.55 6.07
C LYS A 52 -15.56 -9.36 7.52
N ASP A 53 -14.27 -9.14 7.77
CA ASP A 53 -13.74 -8.93 9.12
C ASP A 53 -14.14 -7.57 9.73
N LEU A 54 -14.49 -6.57 8.89
CA LEU A 54 -14.68 -5.18 9.32
C LEU A 54 -16.11 -4.66 9.13
N MET A 55 -16.89 -5.27 8.25
CA MET A 55 -18.24 -4.83 7.94
C MET A 55 -19.29 -5.80 8.48
N PRO A 56 -20.46 -5.33 8.92
CA PRO A 56 -21.55 -6.21 9.32
C PRO A 56 -21.92 -7.18 8.20
N ALA A 57 -22.22 -8.43 8.57
CA ALA A 57 -22.60 -9.49 7.62
C ALA A 57 -23.81 -9.09 6.74
N THR A 58 -24.74 -8.32 7.28
CA THR A 58 -25.91 -7.78 6.55
C THR A 58 -25.53 -6.86 5.39
N GLN A 59 -24.40 -6.15 5.49
CA GLN A 59 -23.91 -5.24 4.46
C GLN A 59 -22.98 -5.93 3.47
N THR A 60 -22.22 -6.93 3.91
CA THR A 60 -21.19 -7.60 3.12
C THR A 60 -21.71 -8.17 1.82
N ASN A 61 -22.88 -8.83 1.85
CA ASN A 61 -23.50 -9.41 0.64
C ASN A 61 -23.88 -8.35 -0.40
N THR A 62 -24.30 -7.17 0.04
CA THR A 62 -24.63 -6.05 -0.86
C THR A 62 -23.37 -5.41 -1.41
N LEU A 63 -22.33 -5.22 -0.58
CA LEU A 63 -21.05 -4.64 -1.00
C LEU A 63 -20.35 -5.50 -2.05
N PHE A 64 -20.44 -6.82 -1.97
CA PHE A 64 -19.82 -7.71 -2.97
C PHE A 64 -20.55 -7.78 -4.32
N LYS A 65 -21.76 -7.25 -4.43
CA LYS A 65 -22.49 -7.12 -5.71
C LYS A 65 -22.01 -5.93 -6.54
N SER A 66 -21.33 -4.99 -5.93
CA SER A 66 -20.79 -3.79 -6.57
C SER A 66 -19.26 -3.85 -6.60
N ARG A 67 -18.67 -3.05 -7.49
CA ARG A 67 -17.22 -2.85 -7.53
C ARG A 67 -16.76 -2.20 -6.23
N PHE A 68 -15.62 -2.68 -5.71
CA PHE A 68 -14.90 -2.03 -4.63
C PHE A 68 -13.39 -2.10 -4.88
N ALA A 69 -12.68 -1.16 -4.30
CA ALA A 69 -11.22 -1.12 -4.32
C ALA A 69 -10.66 -0.92 -2.91
N ILE A 70 -9.41 -1.28 -2.70
CA ILE A 70 -8.63 -0.87 -1.54
C ILE A 70 -7.60 0.14 -2.03
N VAL A 71 -7.65 1.33 -1.43
CA VAL A 71 -6.74 2.43 -1.74
C VAL A 71 -6.01 2.83 -0.48
N ASN A 72 -4.70 2.91 -0.59
CA ASN A 72 -3.82 3.44 0.45
C ASN A 72 -3.48 4.88 0.09
N VAL A 73 -3.61 5.78 1.05
CA VAL A 73 -3.09 7.15 0.95
C VAL A 73 -1.81 7.22 1.78
N TRP A 74 -0.69 7.35 1.09
CA TRP A 74 0.63 7.42 1.70
C TRP A 74 1.20 8.83 1.61
N ARG A 75 1.83 9.30 2.68
CA ARG A 75 2.53 10.59 2.70
C ARG A 75 3.67 10.63 3.71
N SER A 76 4.63 11.52 3.49
CA SER A 76 5.59 11.91 4.52
C SER A 76 4.92 12.72 5.63
N ILE A 77 5.42 12.57 6.87
CA ILE A 77 4.96 13.37 8.04
C ILE A 77 6.11 14.18 8.67
N ALA A 78 7.34 14.02 8.19
CA ALA A 78 8.50 14.69 8.78
C ALA A 78 9.13 15.74 7.85
N GLY A 79 9.27 15.47 6.57
CA GLY A 79 9.95 16.35 5.61
C GLY A 79 10.09 15.66 4.26
N PRO A 80 10.94 16.17 3.36
CA PRO A 80 11.21 15.50 2.11
C PRO A 80 11.72 14.07 2.34
N VAL A 81 11.23 13.13 1.53
CA VAL A 81 11.62 11.72 1.62
C VAL A 81 12.89 11.48 0.81
N ILE A 82 14.02 11.41 1.50
CA ILE A 82 15.35 11.30 0.88
C ILE A 82 15.92 9.88 1.05
N THR A 83 15.84 9.29 2.27
CA THR A 83 16.57 8.07 2.64
C THR A 83 15.97 6.79 2.07
N SER A 84 14.65 6.64 2.16
CA SER A 84 13.91 5.44 1.73
C SER A 84 12.64 5.80 0.97
N PRO A 85 12.76 6.29 -0.26
CA PRO A 85 11.58 6.62 -1.08
C PRO A 85 10.68 5.41 -1.28
N LEU A 86 9.37 5.66 -1.40
CA LEU A 86 8.41 4.68 -1.86
C LEU A 86 8.46 4.63 -3.38
N THR A 87 8.54 3.42 -3.95
CA THR A 87 8.51 3.18 -5.38
C THR A 87 7.38 2.23 -5.74
N CYS A 88 6.76 2.45 -6.90
CA CYS A 88 5.73 1.59 -7.47
C CYS A 88 6.24 0.99 -8.79
N CYS A 89 5.91 -0.28 -9.01
CA CYS A 89 6.18 -0.96 -10.27
C CYS A 89 5.07 -0.64 -11.28
N ASP A 90 5.45 -0.40 -12.53
CA ASP A 90 4.49 -0.34 -13.63
C ASP A 90 3.79 -1.69 -13.79
N ALA A 91 2.48 -1.70 -13.53
CA ALA A 91 1.66 -2.90 -13.58
C ALA A 91 1.69 -3.62 -14.95
N GLN A 92 2.08 -2.94 -16.02
CA GLN A 92 2.23 -3.54 -17.35
C GLN A 92 3.48 -4.41 -17.48
N THR A 93 4.40 -4.32 -16.54
CA THR A 93 5.67 -5.03 -16.53
C THR A 93 5.73 -6.16 -15.53
N VAL A 94 4.66 -6.37 -14.78
CA VAL A 94 4.50 -7.48 -13.81
C VAL A 94 3.55 -8.51 -14.39
N THR A 95 3.99 -9.75 -14.48
CA THR A 95 3.18 -10.87 -14.96
C THR A 95 2.59 -11.67 -13.80
N GLU A 96 1.52 -12.44 -14.03
CA GLU A 96 0.83 -13.18 -12.95
C GLU A 96 1.70 -14.31 -12.37
N ASP A 97 2.61 -14.89 -13.13
CA ASP A 97 3.56 -15.93 -12.69
C ASP A 97 4.68 -15.38 -11.77
N GLU A 98 4.87 -14.07 -11.76
CA GLU A 98 5.82 -13.40 -10.86
C GLU A 98 5.20 -13.07 -9.49
N ILE A 99 3.88 -13.30 -9.31
CA ILE A 99 3.14 -12.93 -8.10
C ILE A 99 2.87 -14.17 -7.25
N HIS A 100 3.25 -14.11 -5.99
CA HIS A 100 3.16 -15.21 -5.04
C HIS A 100 2.38 -14.80 -3.80
N ALA A 101 1.25 -15.46 -3.55
CA ALA A 101 0.50 -15.28 -2.30
C ALA A 101 1.38 -15.71 -1.11
N SER A 102 1.45 -14.87 -0.10
CA SER A 102 2.22 -15.10 1.11
C SER A 102 1.38 -14.82 2.34
N GLU A 103 1.29 -15.80 3.23
CA GLU A 103 0.58 -15.63 4.48
C GLU A 103 1.31 -14.66 5.39
N ARG A 104 0.56 -13.76 6.00
CA ARG A 104 1.03 -12.82 7.00
C ARG A 104 0.30 -13.00 8.31
N ARG A 105 1.01 -13.50 9.31
CA ARG A 105 0.49 -13.61 10.67
C ARG A 105 0.79 -12.35 11.47
N ALA A 106 -0.22 -11.74 12.02
CA ALA A 106 -0.14 -10.66 12.97
C ALA A 106 -1.00 -11.00 14.19
N LYS A 107 -0.76 -10.31 15.32
CA LYS A 107 -1.45 -10.56 16.58
C LYS A 107 -2.98 -10.65 16.37
N GLY A 108 -3.55 -11.84 16.55
CA GLY A 108 -4.99 -12.10 16.39
C GLY A 108 -5.54 -12.15 14.96
N ARG A 109 -4.68 -12.10 13.92
CA ARG A 109 -5.14 -12.09 12.53
C ARG A 109 -4.20 -12.83 11.59
N ILE A 110 -4.79 -13.62 10.71
CA ILE A 110 -4.12 -14.19 9.53
C ILE A 110 -4.64 -13.43 8.31
N GLY A 111 -3.72 -12.87 7.55
CA GLY A 111 -3.96 -12.20 6.28
C GLY A 111 -3.05 -12.77 5.19
N GLU A 112 -3.22 -12.29 3.99
CA GLU A 112 -2.38 -12.62 2.85
C GLU A 112 -1.99 -11.34 2.12
N LEU A 113 -0.77 -11.29 1.61
CA LEU A 113 -0.25 -10.31 0.69
C LEU A 113 0.34 -11.01 -0.54
N GLU A 114 0.65 -10.26 -1.56
CA GLU A 114 1.33 -10.77 -2.75
C GLU A 114 2.79 -10.33 -2.70
N LEU A 115 3.73 -11.27 -2.69
CA LEU A 115 5.14 -11.03 -2.94
C LEU A 115 5.40 -11.11 -4.43
N VAL A 116 6.44 -10.41 -4.89
CA VAL A 116 6.77 -10.36 -6.32
C VAL A 116 8.21 -10.79 -6.54
N SER A 117 8.38 -11.77 -7.42
CA SER A 117 9.69 -12.22 -7.87
C SER A 117 10.40 -11.12 -8.65
N TYR A 118 11.73 -11.11 -8.60
CA TYR A 118 12.53 -10.20 -9.41
C TYR A 118 12.38 -10.50 -10.91
N SER A 119 12.22 -9.44 -11.70
CA SER A 119 12.32 -9.51 -13.15
C SER A 119 13.07 -8.29 -13.68
N PRO A 120 14.02 -8.47 -14.64
CA PRO A 120 14.70 -7.35 -15.27
C PRO A 120 13.76 -6.52 -16.17
N LYS A 121 12.55 -6.99 -16.42
CA LYS A 121 11.52 -6.28 -17.20
C LYS A 121 10.74 -5.30 -16.37
N HIS A 122 10.81 -5.38 -15.03
CA HIS A 122 10.08 -4.49 -14.14
C HIS A 122 10.57 -3.06 -14.27
N ARG A 123 9.64 -2.14 -14.49
CA ARG A 123 9.90 -0.71 -14.50
C ARG A 123 9.39 -0.08 -13.21
N TRP A 124 10.32 0.52 -12.45
CA TRP A 124 10.03 1.11 -11.16
C TRP A 124 10.06 2.64 -11.24
N TYR A 125 9.09 3.27 -10.62
CA TYR A 125 8.93 4.72 -10.59
C TYR A 125 8.74 5.21 -9.16
N TYR A 126 9.33 6.33 -8.84
CA TYR A 126 9.14 7.01 -7.57
C TYR A 126 9.13 8.52 -7.77
N TYR A 127 8.57 9.22 -6.81
CA TYR A 127 8.63 10.67 -6.75
C TYR A 127 9.77 11.07 -5.81
N PRO A 128 10.82 11.76 -6.31
CA PRO A 128 11.93 12.19 -5.47
C PRO A 128 11.46 13.25 -4.48
N GLU A 129 12.04 13.22 -3.28
CA GLU A 129 11.88 14.25 -2.25
C GLU A 129 10.43 14.62 -1.92
N MET A 130 9.50 13.64 -1.97
CA MET A 130 8.11 13.89 -1.61
C MET A 130 7.99 14.56 -0.25
N THR A 131 7.29 15.68 -0.23
CA THR A 131 7.08 16.50 0.96
C THR A 131 5.83 16.07 1.72
N LYS A 132 5.64 16.65 2.92
CA LYS A 132 4.41 16.41 3.72
C LYS A 132 3.12 16.97 3.09
N ASN A 133 3.23 17.81 2.07
CA ASN A 133 2.08 18.38 1.36
C ASN A 133 1.65 17.57 0.15
N GLU A 134 2.38 16.49 -0.15
CA GLU A 134 2.12 15.59 -1.27
C GLU A 134 1.65 14.24 -0.76
N VAL A 135 0.78 13.59 -1.52
CA VAL A 135 0.27 12.25 -1.22
C VAL A 135 0.40 11.35 -2.44
N LEU A 136 0.69 10.09 -2.19
CA LEU A 136 0.61 9.03 -3.18
C LEU A 136 -0.61 8.15 -2.88
N MET A 137 -1.51 8.01 -3.85
CA MET A 137 -2.61 7.06 -3.77
C MET A 137 -2.22 5.76 -4.46
N ILE A 138 -2.21 4.68 -3.69
CA ILE A 138 -1.80 3.36 -4.13
C ILE A 138 -3.04 2.46 -4.13
N LYS A 139 -3.47 2.01 -5.30
CA LYS A 139 -4.58 1.06 -5.40
C LYS A 139 -4.03 -0.36 -5.22
N THR A 140 -4.21 -0.92 -4.04
CA THR A 140 -3.69 -2.24 -3.67
C THR A 140 -4.65 -3.38 -3.98
N TYR A 141 -5.89 -3.08 -4.34
CA TYR A 141 -6.87 -4.04 -4.81
C TYR A 141 -8.00 -3.35 -5.60
N ASP A 142 -8.50 -4.03 -6.61
CA ASP A 142 -9.73 -3.66 -7.31
C ASP A 142 -10.51 -4.92 -7.69
N SER A 143 -11.78 -4.98 -7.35
CA SER A 143 -12.64 -6.13 -7.64
C SER A 143 -13.07 -6.21 -9.12
N GLU A 144 -12.85 -5.15 -9.90
CA GLU A 144 -13.12 -5.14 -11.34
C GLU A 144 -11.97 -5.86 -12.08
N SER A 145 -12.28 -7.00 -12.69
CA SER A 145 -11.29 -7.84 -13.37
C SER A 145 -10.80 -7.31 -14.71
N LYS A 146 -11.58 -6.44 -15.35
CA LYS A 146 -11.30 -5.94 -16.70
C LYS A 146 -10.43 -4.67 -16.72
N ILE A 147 -10.05 -4.15 -15.57
CA ILE A 147 -9.18 -2.97 -15.51
C ILE A 147 -7.73 -3.34 -15.76
N ARG A 148 -7.00 -2.41 -16.34
CA ARG A 148 -5.58 -2.58 -16.72
C ARG A 148 -4.66 -2.84 -15.54
N ALA A 149 -4.91 -2.22 -14.39
CA ALA A 149 -4.12 -2.38 -13.18
C ALA A 149 -5.06 -2.54 -11.98
N LYS A 150 -5.26 -3.79 -11.52
CA LYS A 150 -6.07 -4.08 -10.33
C LYS A 150 -5.28 -4.03 -9.03
N ARG A 151 -3.94 -3.95 -9.12
CA ARG A 151 -2.99 -3.90 -8.00
C ARG A 151 -1.83 -2.96 -8.31
N SER A 152 -1.15 -2.51 -7.27
CA SER A 152 0.06 -1.72 -7.38
C SER A 152 1.17 -2.36 -6.54
N VAL A 153 2.08 -3.04 -7.20
CA VAL A 153 3.29 -3.57 -6.54
C VAL A 153 4.16 -2.39 -6.12
N HIS A 154 4.55 -2.37 -4.87
CA HIS A 154 5.33 -1.27 -4.30
C HIS A 154 6.33 -1.75 -3.25
N THR A 155 7.32 -0.93 -2.99
CA THR A 155 8.35 -1.16 -1.97
C THR A 155 9.02 0.16 -1.59
N ALA A 156 9.78 0.16 -0.50
CA ALA A 156 10.77 1.20 -0.25
C ALA A 156 12.15 0.68 -0.71
N PHE A 157 13.01 1.59 -1.13
CA PHE A 157 14.40 1.26 -1.44
C PHE A 157 15.35 2.20 -0.71
N LYS A 158 16.54 1.72 -0.38
CA LYS A 158 17.59 2.56 0.21
C LYS A 158 18.19 3.45 -0.88
N ASN A 159 17.98 4.75 -0.76
CA ASN A 159 18.60 5.72 -1.66
C ASN A 159 20.09 5.87 -1.34
N ARG A 160 20.96 5.32 -2.19
CA ARG A 160 22.43 5.37 -2.02
C ARG A 160 23.01 6.76 -2.25
N LEU A 161 22.23 7.67 -2.85
CA LEU A 161 22.63 9.05 -3.12
C LEU A 161 22.16 10.00 -2.00
N ALA A 162 21.48 9.49 -0.99
CA ALA A 162 21.06 10.30 0.15
C ALA A 162 22.29 10.79 0.93
N PRO A 163 22.35 12.08 1.30
CA PRO A 163 23.38 12.59 2.19
C PRO A 163 23.42 11.82 3.52
N GLU A 164 24.59 11.65 4.11
CA GLU A 164 24.73 10.93 5.40
C GLU A 164 23.91 11.54 6.53
N ASN A 165 23.76 12.86 6.53
CA ASN A 165 22.96 13.61 7.50
C ASN A 165 21.50 13.82 7.07
N ALA A 166 21.02 13.13 6.03
CA ALA A 166 19.65 13.25 5.58
C ALA A 166 18.68 12.84 6.69
N GLN A 167 17.59 13.61 6.82
CA GLN A 167 16.54 13.29 7.80
C GLN A 167 15.95 11.91 7.53
N PRO A 168 15.88 11.03 8.55
CA PRO A 168 15.23 9.73 8.40
C PRO A 168 13.77 9.89 7.97
N ARG A 169 13.33 9.08 7.01
CA ARG A 169 11.93 9.05 6.58
C ARG A 169 11.03 8.75 7.77
N GLN A 170 9.94 9.53 7.85
CA GLN A 170 8.76 9.21 8.65
C GLN A 170 7.54 9.34 7.77
N SER A 171 6.68 8.35 7.78
CA SER A 171 5.50 8.33 6.90
C SER A 171 4.29 7.73 7.59
N ILE A 172 3.12 8.14 7.12
CA ILE A 172 1.84 7.54 7.46
C ILE A 172 1.20 6.98 6.20
N GLU A 173 0.58 5.83 6.33
CA GLU A 173 -0.26 5.21 5.31
C GLU A 173 -1.64 4.97 5.89
N THR A 174 -2.67 5.51 5.23
CA THR A 174 -4.07 5.32 5.59
C THR A 174 -4.72 4.41 4.57
N ARG A 175 -5.28 3.29 5.02
CA ARG A 175 -5.94 2.29 4.18
C ARG A 175 -7.43 2.42 4.24
N MET A 176 -8.09 2.33 3.07
CA MET A 176 -9.54 2.46 2.99
C MET A 176 -10.14 1.59 1.90
N PHE A 177 -11.37 1.15 2.14
CA PHE A 177 -12.23 0.67 1.06
C PHE A 177 -12.85 1.84 0.33
N VAL A 178 -12.97 1.72 -0.98
CA VAL A 178 -13.71 2.63 -1.85
C VAL A 178 -14.79 1.80 -2.56
N PHE A 179 -16.03 2.21 -2.45
CA PHE A 179 -17.18 1.54 -3.08
C PHE A 179 -17.74 2.40 -4.21
N PHE A 180 -18.12 1.72 -5.33
CA PHE A 180 -18.56 2.35 -6.57
C PHE A 180 -20.05 2.20 -6.84
#